data_361e1e6ca7e15ed98d596b1a385f9b44
#
_entry.id   361e1e6ca7e15ed98d596b1a385f9b44
#
_cell.length_a   1.000
_cell.length_b   1.000
_cell.length_c   1.000
_cell.angle_alpha   90.00
_cell.angle_beta   90.00
_cell.angle_gamma   90.00
#
_symmetry.space_group_name_H-M   'P 1'
#
loop_
_entity.id
_entity.type
_entity.pdbx_description
1 polymer ?
#
loop_
_entity_poly.entity_id
_entity_poly.type
_entity_poly.pdbx_seq_one_letter_code
_entity_poly.pdbx_strand_id
1 'polypeptide(L)'
;LVLCLAACGENNREPITITLWHVYGGEVNSPMNTLVDEFNRTVGQEQGIRVRVDSVSNSGIIHESVLAAAYKDLGAPELPDLFVSYPKTVLALPDENILADYHDYFTDEELDAYLPEFIEEGTVHDRLVVLPLAKSTEVLFVNKTAFDRFSAETGAALDELSTWEG
;
A
#
# COMPACT_ATOMS: atom_id res chain seq x y z
N LEU A 1 34.54 49.04 -7.52
CA LEU A 1 33.89 47.82 -8.03
C LEU A 1 33.46 46.98 -6.83
N VAL A 2 32.19 47.02 -6.44
CA VAL A 2 31.66 46.23 -5.30
C VAL A 2 31.12 44.92 -5.89
N LEU A 3 31.74 43.82 -5.61
CA LEU A 3 31.25 42.47 -5.94
C LEU A 3 30.25 42.05 -4.84
N CYS A 4 28.94 42.12 -5.14
CA CYS A 4 27.94 41.44 -4.32
C CYS A 4 27.99 39.95 -4.59
N LEU A 5 28.60 39.17 -3.72
CA LEU A 5 28.45 37.74 -3.63
C LEU A 5 27.03 37.45 -3.08
N ALA A 6 26.11 37.13 -3.95
CA ALA A 6 24.84 36.54 -3.55
C ALA A 6 25.16 35.10 -3.05
N ALA A 7 25.28 34.96 -1.74
CA ALA A 7 25.27 33.65 -1.11
C ALA A 7 23.82 33.09 -1.28
N CYS A 8 23.63 32.20 -2.24
CA CYS A 8 22.48 31.30 -2.24
C CYS A 8 22.63 30.44 -0.98
N GLY A 9 21.93 30.80 0.08
CA GLY A 9 21.79 29.94 1.25
C GLY A 9 20.96 28.73 0.81
N GLU A 10 21.62 27.63 0.45
CA GLU A 10 20.99 26.32 0.43
C GLU A 10 20.45 26.08 1.84
N ASN A 11 19.16 25.94 1.92
CA ASN A 11 18.46 25.63 3.16
C ASN A 11 18.83 24.17 3.51
N ASN A 12 19.99 23.99 4.13
CA ASN A 12 20.58 22.69 4.46
C ASN A 12 19.83 22.07 5.67
N ARG A 13 18.49 22.00 5.57
CA ARG A 13 17.68 21.22 6.52
C ARG A 13 17.73 19.78 6.05
N GLU A 14 18.08 18.87 6.96
CA GLU A 14 17.93 17.45 6.69
C GLU A 14 16.45 17.15 6.33
N PRO A 15 16.19 16.36 5.31
CA PRO A 15 14.82 16.05 4.90
C PRO A 15 14.11 15.28 6.02
N ILE A 16 12.81 15.55 6.16
CA ILE A 16 11.95 14.74 7.01
C ILE A 16 11.88 13.34 6.38
N THR A 17 12.25 12.31 7.13
CA THR A 17 12.20 10.94 6.65
C THR A 17 10.89 10.29 7.09
N ILE A 18 10.14 9.78 6.12
CA ILE A 18 8.91 8.99 6.30
C ILE A 18 9.25 7.52 6.02
N THR A 19 8.95 6.64 6.94
CA THR A 19 9.16 5.19 6.81
C THR A 19 7.95 4.52 6.19
N LEU A 20 8.17 3.68 5.16
CA LEU A 20 7.13 2.92 4.47
C LEU A 20 7.42 1.42 4.53
N TRP A 21 6.50 0.64 5.06
CA TRP A 21 6.55 -0.82 5.01
C TRP A 21 5.64 -1.38 3.92
N HIS A 22 6.19 -2.20 3.03
CA HIS A 22 5.42 -2.91 2.02
C HIS A 22 6.06 -4.25 1.62
N VAL A 23 5.28 -5.10 0.94
CA VAL A 23 5.68 -6.47 0.55
C VAL A 23 6.29 -6.56 -0.85
N TYR A 24 6.29 -5.48 -1.62
CA TYR A 24 6.69 -5.49 -3.04
C TYR A 24 8.20 -5.29 -3.25
N GLY A 25 8.99 -5.21 -2.18
CA GLY A 25 10.41 -4.86 -2.26
C GLY A 25 11.34 -5.95 -2.76
N GLY A 26 10.89 -7.21 -2.78
CA GLY A 26 11.68 -8.34 -3.27
C GLY A 26 11.73 -8.49 -4.79
N GLU A 27 10.97 -7.73 -5.52
CA GLU A 27 10.92 -7.76 -6.98
C GLU A 27 11.93 -6.79 -7.57
N VAL A 28 12.73 -7.25 -8.54
CA VAL A 28 13.78 -6.45 -9.20
C VAL A 28 13.22 -5.18 -9.86
N ASN A 29 11.95 -5.22 -10.30
CA ASN A 29 11.24 -4.12 -10.92
C ASN A 29 9.94 -3.79 -10.14
N SER A 30 10.02 -3.63 -8.84
CA SER A 30 8.86 -3.26 -8.02
C SER A 30 8.29 -1.90 -8.45
N PRO A 31 7.03 -1.84 -8.93
CA PRO A 31 6.39 -0.57 -9.25
C PRO A 31 6.35 0.38 -8.06
N MET A 32 6.16 -0.14 -6.84
CA MET A 32 6.15 0.66 -5.61
C MET A 32 7.51 1.32 -5.35
N ASN A 33 8.62 0.57 -5.48
CA ASN A 33 9.95 1.14 -5.32
C ASN A 33 10.21 2.23 -6.38
N THR A 34 9.75 2.02 -7.62
CA THR A 34 9.87 3.01 -8.70
C THR A 34 9.12 4.29 -8.37
N LEU A 35 7.90 4.20 -7.83
CA LEU A 35 7.11 5.35 -7.42
C LEU A 35 7.76 6.10 -6.25
N VAL A 36 8.30 5.39 -5.26
CA VAL A 36 9.03 5.99 -4.15
C VAL A 36 10.29 6.71 -4.62
N ASP A 37 11.05 6.10 -5.52
CA ASP A 37 12.24 6.72 -6.10
C ASP A 37 11.89 7.97 -6.92
N GLU A 38 10.78 7.94 -7.65
CA GLU A 38 10.27 9.11 -8.38
C GLU A 38 9.88 10.22 -7.43
N PHE A 39 9.08 9.92 -6.40
CA PHE A 39 8.71 10.88 -5.36
C PHE A 39 9.95 11.51 -4.71
N ASN A 40 10.93 10.70 -4.30
CA ASN A 40 12.13 11.17 -3.64
C ASN A 40 12.99 12.09 -4.51
N ARG A 41 12.96 11.89 -5.86
CA ARG A 41 13.70 12.72 -6.83
C ARG A 41 12.95 13.99 -7.26
N THR A 42 11.66 14.06 -7.03
CA THR A 42 10.80 15.16 -7.50
C THR A 42 10.16 15.88 -6.30
N VAL A 43 8.92 15.61 -6.01
CA VAL A 43 8.14 16.28 -4.95
C VAL A 43 8.82 16.19 -3.59
N GLY A 44 9.36 15.03 -3.25
CA GLY A 44 10.06 14.82 -1.97
C GLY A 44 11.27 15.73 -1.82
N GLN A 45 12.08 15.86 -2.88
CA GLN A 45 13.23 16.75 -2.89
C GLN A 45 12.81 18.22 -2.75
N GLU A 46 11.77 18.64 -3.47
CA GLU A 46 11.26 20.02 -3.43
C GLU A 46 10.67 20.38 -2.06
N GLN A 47 10.00 19.43 -1.42
CA GLN A 47 9.33 19.62 -0.12
C GLN A 47 10.24 19.32 1.09
N GLY A 48 11.46 18.83 0.87
CA GLY A 48 12.32 18.40 1.95
C GLY A 48 11.82 17.15 2.67
N ILE A 49 11.17 16.24 1.95
CA ILE A 49 10.63 14.96 2.44
C ILE A 49 11.34 13.82 1.73
N ARG A 50 11.66 12.77 2.47
CA ARG A 50 12.22 11.54 1.91
C ARG A 50 11.47 10.33 2.42
N VAL A 51 10.97 9.50 1.54
CA VAL A 51 10.39 8.20 1.87
C VAL A 51 11.50 7.14 1.88
N ARG A 52 11.64 6.45 3.00
CA ARG A 52 12.51 5.28 3.17
C ARG A 52 11.66 4.02 3.21
N VAL A 53 11.95 3.11 2.31
CA VAL A 53 11.26 1.83 2.23
C VAL A 53 11.97 0.79 3.09
N ASP A 54 11.22 0.14 3.97
CA ASP A 54 11.63 -1.08 4.66
C ASP A 54 10.80 -2.24 4.11
N SER A 55 11.41 -3.06 3.25
CA SER A 55 10.74 -4.18 2.60
C SER A 55 10.50 -5.33 3.58
N VAL A 56 9.28 -5.82 3.61
CA VAL A 56 8.86 -6.96 4.43
C VAL A 56 8.50 -8.13 3.51
N SER A 57 8.82 -9.36 3.92
CA SER A 57 8.74 -10.52 3.05
C SER A 57 7.31 -10.92 2.67
N ASN A 58 6.32 -10.66 3.51
CA ASN A 58 4.91 -10.93 3.21
C ASN A 58 3.96 -10.13 4.11
N SER A 59 2.68 -10.13 3.72
CA SER A 59 1.63 -9.37 4.43
C SER A 59 1.32 -9.88 5.84
N GLY A 60 1.57 -11.15 6.14
CA GLY A 60 1.42 -11.72 7.49
C GLY A 60 2.44 -11.12 8.45
N ILE A 61 3.70 -11.01 8.02
CA ILE A 61 4.75 -10.39 8.81
C ILE A 61 4.48 -8.88 9.02
N ILE A 62 3.98 -8.16 8.01
CA ILE A 62 3.55 -6.76 8.21
C ILE A 62 2.47 -6.70 9.29
N HIS A 63 1.44 -7.54 9.19
CA HIS A 63 0.36 -7.59 10.18
C HIS A 63 0.90 -7.80 11.60
N GLU A 64 1.71 -8.83 11.81
CA GLU A 64 2.30 -9.14 13.12
C GLU A 64 3.20 -8.01 13.62
N SER A 65 4.06 -7.46 12.78
CA SER A 65 4.99 -6.40 13.15
C SER A 65 4.29 -5.08 13.49
N VAL A 66 3.25 -4.71 12.72
CA VAL A 66 2.45 -3.53 13.00
C VAL A 66 1.71 -3.66 14.33
N LEU A 67 1.11 -4.84 14.61
CA LEU A 67 0.45 -5.07 15.88
C LEU A 67 1.47 -5.06 17.04
N ALA A 68 2.58 -5.77 16.93
CA ALA A 68 3.62 -5.77 17.97
C ALA A 68 4.11 -4.35 18.27
N ALA A 69 4.35 -3.53 17.24
CA ALA A 69 4.74 -2.13 17.39
C ALA A 69 3.65 -1.28 18.07
N ALA A 70 2.39 -1.45 17.64
CA ALA A 70 1.25 -0.70 18.18
C ALA A 70 0.94 -1.06 19.65
N TYR A 71 1.11 -2.34 20.02
CA TYR A 71 0.97 -2.82 21.40
C TYR A 71 2.22 -2.55 22.25
N LYS A 72 3.30 -2.05 21.65
CA LYS A 72 4.59 -1.78 22.33
C LYS A 72 5.19 -3.03 22.95
N ASP A 73 5.10 -4.15 22.24
CA ASP A 73 5.65 -5.42 22.68
C ASP A 73 7.18 -5.34 22.86
N LEU A 74 7.71 -6.11 23.79
CA LEU A 74 9.15 -6.09 24.09
C LEU A 74 9.97 -6.55 22.88
N GLY A 75 10.84 -5.65 22.38
CA GLY A 75 11.66 -5.92 21.19
C GLY A 75 10.96 -5.66 19.86
N ALA A 76 9.72 -5.18 19.86
CA ALA A 76 9.06 -4.75 18.64
C ALA A 76 9.77 -3.55 18.00
N PRO A 77 9.74 -3.43 16.66
CA PRO A 77 10.23 -2.24 15.98
C PRO A 77 9.35 -1.02 16.30
N GLU A 78 9.81 0.17 15.94
CA GLU A 78 8.95 1.36 15.93
C GLU A 78 7.88 1.21 14.84
N LEU A 79 6.68 1.73 15.12
CA LEU A 79 5.60 1.77 14.14
C LEU A 79 6.04 2.63 12.93
N PRO A 80 5.90 2.15 11.70
CA PRO A 80 6.23 2.95 10.52
C PRO A 80 5.22 4.09 10.33
N ASP A 81 5.62 5.15 9.63
CA ASP A 81 4.72 6.25 9.29
C ASP A 81 3.65 5.81 8.28
N LEU A 82 4.01 4.90 7.37
CA LEU A 82 3.11 4.32 6.38
C LEU A 82 3.33 2.80 6.29
N PHE A 83 2.26 2.06 6.10
CA PHE A 83 2.36 0.63 5.81
C PHE A 83 1.26 0.16 4.85
N VAL A 84 1.61 -0.82 4.01
CA VAL A 84 0.68 -1.46 3.08
C VAL A 84 0.24 -2.78 3.67
N SER A 85 -1.05 -2.90 3.99
CA SER A 85 -1.62 -4.09 4.63
C SER A 85 -3.08 -4.28 4.24
N TYR A 86 -3.69 -5.32 4.76
CA TYR A 86 -5.13 -5.56 4.63
C TYR A 86 -5.91 -4.83 5.74
N PRO A 87 -7.18 -4.45 5.51
CA PRO A 87 -8.03 -3.80 6.50
C PRO A 87 -8.09 -4.53 7.85
N LYS A 88 -7.99 -5.87 7.87
CA LYS A 88 -7.93 -6.66 9.10
C LYS A 88 -6.84 -6.23 10.08
N THR A 89 -5.73 -5.66 9.58
CA THR A 89 -4.64 -5.17 10.43
C THR A 89 -5.09 -3.94 11.20
N VAL A 90 -5.78 -3.04 10.52
CA VAL A 90 -6.34 -1.82 11.13
C VAL A 90 -7.38 -2.15 12.20
N LEU A 91 -8.28 -3.09 11.90
CA LEU A 91 -9.31 -3.53 12.86
C LEU A 91 -8.75 -4.21 14.10
N ALA A 92 -7.50 -4.68 14.07
CA ALA A 92 -6.83 -5.32 15.19
C ALA A 92 -5.93 -4.38 16.00
N LEU A 93 -5.84 -3.09 15.64
CA LEU A 93 -5.05 -2.11 16.40
C LEU A 93 -5.67 -1.82 17.77
N PRO A 94 -4.83 -1.56 18.79
CA PRO A 94 -5.32 -1.30 20.15
C PRO A 94 -6.05 0.04 20.29
N ASP A 95 -5.76 0.99 19.42
CA ASP A 95 -6.34 2.33 19.40
C ASP A 95 -6.42 2.81 17.94
N GLU A 96 -7.62 3.13 17.48
CA GLU A 96 -7.87 3.65 16.14
C GLU A 96 -7.28 5.05 15.90
N ASN A 97 -7.03 5.82 16.98
CA ASN A 97 -6.43 7.15 16.87
C ASN A 97 -4.93 7.12 16.55
N ILE A 98 -4.32 5.94 16.48
CA ILE A 98 -2.95 5.77 15.96
C ILE A 98 -2.88 6.15 14.48
N LEU A 99 -3.98 5.97 13.73
CA LEU A 99 -4.06 6.25 12.31
C LEU A 99 -4.64 7.65 12.04
N ALA A 100 -4.09 8.30 11.02
CA ALA A 100 -4.64 9.53 10.48
C ALA A 100 -5.99 9.25 9.79
N ASP A 101 -6.91 10.20 9.84
CA ASP A 101 -8.10 10.20 9.02
C ASP A 101 -7.80 10.89 7.69
N TYR A 102 -7.95 10.18 6.60
CA TYR A 102 -7.66 10.72 5.28
C TYR A 102 -8.64 11.80 4.84
N HIS A 103 -9.85 11.89 5.43
CA HIS A 103 -10.77 13.01 5.20
C HIS A 103 -10.17 14.36 5.64
N ASP A 104 -9.21 14.36 6.57
CA ASP A 104 -8.53 15.60 6.99
C ASP A 104 -7.52 16.11 5.94
N TYR A 105 -7.14 15.28 4.96
CA TYR A 105 -6.04 15.54 4.02
C TYR A 105 -6.43 15.48 2.56
N PHE A 106 -7.54 14.82 2.21
CA PHE A 106 -8.05 14.68 0.86
C PHE A 106 -9.40 15.35 0.72
N THR A 107 -9.60 16.01 -0.40
CA THR A 107 -10.90 16.57 -0.77
C THR A 107 -11.85 15.46 -1.27
N ASP A 108 -13.15 15.70 -1.22
CA ASP A 108 -14.14 14.77 -1.77
C ASP A 108 -13.87 14.46 -3.25
N GLU A 109 -13.44 15.45 -4.06
CA GLU A 109 -13.11 15.28 -5.46
C GLU A 109 -11.92 14.31 -5.68
N GLU A 110 -10.92 14.35 -4.80
CA GLU A 110 -9.78 13.43 -4.86
C GLU A 110 -10.20 12.01 -4.45
N LEU A 111 -11.08 11.87 -3.47
CA LEU A 111 -11.61 10.59 -3.04
C LEU A 111 -12.59 9.98 -4.04
N ASP A 112 -13.35 10.79 -4.77
CA ASP A 112 -14.25 10.37 -5.86
C ASP A 112 -13.50 9.74 -7.06
N ALA A 113 -12.18 9.90 -7.14
CA ALA A 113 -11.35 9.19 -8.12
C ALA A 113 -11.21 7.69 -7.83
N TYR A 114 -11.54 7.25 -6.62
CA TYR A 114 -11.52 5.84 -6.22
C TYR A 114 -12.90 5.20 -6.40
N LEU A 115 -12.92 3.86 -6.48
CA LEU A 115 -14.18 3.13 -6.45
C LEU A 115 -14.83 3.27 -5.07
N PRO A 116 -16.12 3.67 -4.98
CA PRO A 116 -16.78 3.92 -3.71
C PRO A 116 -16.71 2.74 -2.74
N GLU A 117 -16.84 1.51 -3.24
CA GLU A 117 -16.78 0.29 -2.44
C GLU A 117 -15.41 0.08 -1.78
N PHE A 118 -14.34 0.60 -2.39
CA PHE A 118 -12.99 0.51 -1.82
C PHE A 118 -12.76 1.58 -0.75
N ILE A 119 -13.36 2.75 -0.90
CA ILE A 119 -13.36 3.78 0.15
C ILE A 119 -14.19 3.31 1.34
N GLU A 120 -15.38 2.73 1.10
CA GLU A 120 -16.22 2.17 2.17
C GLU A 120 -15.47 1.09 2.96
N GLU A 121 -14.76 0.18 2.29
CA GLU A 121 -13.93 -0.85 2.95
C GLU A 121 -12.79 -0.25 3.81
N GLY A 122 -12.29 0.93 3.43
CA GLY A 122 -11.24 1.65 4.17
C GLY A 122 -11.77 2.51 5.30
N THR A 123 -13.10 2.64 5.43
CA THR A 123 -13.76 3.48 6.43
C THR A 123 -14.10 2.66 7.67
N VAL A 124 -13.59 3.08 8.81
CA VAL A 124 -13.80 2.44 10.12
C VAL A 124 -14.32 3.50 11.09
N HIS A 125 -15.49 3.28 11.67
CA HIS A 125 -16.16 4.21 12.61
C HIS A 125 -16.22 5.64 12.04
N ASP A 126 -16.72 5.78 10.82
CA ASP A 126 -16.85 7.05 10.07
C ASP A 126 -15.52 7.78 9.76
N ARG A 127 -14.37 7.13 9.94
CA ARG A 127 -13.04 7.65 9.61
C ARG A 127 -12.45 6.85 8.45
N LEU A 128 -11.94 7.53 7.44
CA LEU A 128 -11.21 6.90 6.35
C LEU A 128 -9.75 6.69 6.77
N VAL A 129 -9.42 5.51 7.24
CA VAL A 129 -8.10 5.17 7.79
C VAL A 129 -7.27 4.24 6.88
N VAL A 130 -7.88 3.75 5.79
CA VAL A 130 -7.21 2.94 4.77
C VAL A 130 -7.54 3.48 3.38
N LEU A 131 -6.50 3.86 2.61
CA LEU A 131 -6.67 4.16 1.19
C LEU A 131 -6.40 2.91 0.35
N PRO A 132 -7.20 2.65 -0.70
CA PRO A 132 -6.99 1.51 -1.58
C PRO A 132 -5.76 1.73 -2.46
N LEU A 133 -4.76 0.86 -2.31
CA LEU A 133 -3.57 0.86 -3.15
C LEU A 133 -3.73 -0.09 -4.34
N ALA A 134 -4.17 -1.32 -4.08
CA ALA A 134 -4.41 -2.38 -5.06
C ALA A 134 -5.40 -3.41 -4.51
N LYS A 135 -6.18 -4.00 -5.39
CA LYS A 135 -7.04 -5.14 -5.09
C LYS A 135 -6.67 -6.30 -6.00
N SER A 136 -6.50 -7.48 -5.41
CA SER A 136 -6.39 -8.72 -6.19
C SER A 136 -7.79 -9.25 -6.50
N THR A 137 -7.93 -9.80 -7.69
CA THR A 137 -9.11 -10.57 -8.06
C THR A 137 -8.73 -12.05 -8.20
N GLU A 138 -9.61 -12.91 -7.78
CA GLU A 138 -9.48 -14.34 -8.06
C GLU A 138 -9.94 -14.59 -9.50
N VAL A 139 -9.14 -15.37 -10.24
CA VAL A 139 -9.46 -15.75 -11.61
C VAL A 139 -9.17 -17.23 -11.81
N LEU A 140 -10.03 -17.91 -12.53
CA LEU A 140 -9.85 -19.31 -12.90
C LEU A 140 -9.06 -19.37 -14.22
N PHE A 141 -7.86 -19.93 -14.17
CA PHE A 141 -7.09 -20.26 -15.36
C PHE A 141 -7.37 -21.70 -15.78
N VAL A 142 -7.90 -21.89 -16.98
CA VAL A 142 -8.14 -23.21 -17.53
C VAL A 142 -7.09 -23.57 -18.56
N ASN A 143 -6.38 -24.69 -18.35
CA ASN A 143 -5.54 -25.28 -19.39
C ASN A 143 -6.46 -25.89 -20.46
N LYS A 144 -6.72 -25.14 -21.52
CA LYS A 144 -7.67 -25.54 -22.55
C LYS A 144 -7.34 -26.90 -23.18
N THR A 145 -6.06 -27.22 -23.41
CA THR A 145 -5.65 -28.50 -23.98
C THR A 145 -6.00 -29.67 -23.05
N ALA A 146 -5.82 -29.52 -21.75
CA ALA A 146 -6.19 -30.53 -20.77
C ALA A 146 -7.73 -30.64 -20.65
N PHE A 147 -8.41 -29.50 -20.62
CA PHE A 147 -9.86 -29.45 -20.57
C PHE A 147 -10.53 -30.08 -21.79
N ASP A 148 -10.04 -29.83 -23.01
CA ASP A 148 -10.59 -30.40 -24.23
C ASP A 148 -10.50 -31.93 -24.22
N ARG A 149 -9.47 -32.54 -23.66
CA ARG A 149 -9.38 -34.00 -23.48
C ARG A 149 -10.39 -34.49 -22.45
N PHE A 150 -10.52 -33.83 -21.32
CA PHE A 150 -11.50 -34.14 -20.29
C PHE A 150 -12.94 -34.02 -20.84
N SER A 151 -13.24 -32.95 -21.56
CA SER A 151 -14.51 -32.70 -22.20
C SER A 151 -14.87 -33.80 -23.20
N ALA A 152 -13.88 -34.27 -23.99
CA ALA A 152 -14.11 -35.34 -24.96
C ALA A 152 -14.44 -36.69 -24.27
N GLU A 153 -13.94 -36.94 -23.05
CA GLU A 153 -14.20 -38.19 -22.33
C GLU A 153 -15.48 -38.11 -21.48
N THR A 154 -15.83 -36.92 -20.96
CA THR A 154 -16.92 -36.76 -19.97
C THR A 154 -18.14 -36.06 -20.52
N GLY A 155 -17.99 -35.30 -21.63
CA GLY A 155 -19.03 -34.41 -22.16
C GLY A 155 -19.16 -33.09 -21.41
N ALA A 156 -18.28 -32.78 -20.46
CA ALA A 156 -18.29 -31.52 -19.70
C ALA A 156 -18.06 -30.31 -20.63
N ALA A 157 -18.83 -29.25 -20.43
CA ALA A 157 -18.73 -28.01 -21.19
C ALA A 157 -17.97 -26.91 -20.44
N LEU A 158 -17.28 -26.03 -21.15
CA LEU A 158 -16.46 -24.97 -20.54
C LEU A 158 -17.32 -23.94 -19.78
N ASP A 159 -18.57 -23.74 -20.19
CA ASP A 159 -19.52 -22.84 -19.55
C ASP A 159 -19.99 -23.33 -18.17
N GLU A 160 -19.86 -24.63 -17.87
CA GLU A 160 -20.09 -25.18 -16.53
C GLU A 160 -19.09 -24.61 -15.50
N LEU A 161 -17.94 -24.09 -15.95
CA LEU A 161 -16.95 -23.43 -15.08
C LEU A 161 -17.27 -21.94 -14.83
N SER A 162 -18.41 -21.45 -15.26
CA SER A 162 -18.80 -20.03 -15.08
C SER A 162 -19.26 -19.70 -13.65
N THR A 163 -19.54 -20.69 -12.84
CA THR A 163 -19.91 -20.57 -11.41
C THR A 163 -19.07 -21.50 -10.54
N TRP A 164 -19.12 -21.28 -9.22
CA TRP A 164 -18.41 -22.13 -8.25
C TRP A 164 -19.08 -23.50 -8.03
N GLU A 165 -20.33 -23.61 -8.42
CA GLU A 165 -21.12 -24.85 -8.31
C GLU A 165 -20.93 -25.77 -9.54
N GLY A 166 -20.31 -25.26 -10.61
CA GLY A 166 -20.09 -25.97 -11.87
C GLY A 166 -21.14 -25.73 -12.90
#